data_a74cd0d3dd6f84558b5291d4e6d53b62
#
_entry.id   a74cd0d3dd6f84558b5291d4e6d53b62
#
_cell.length_a   1.000
_cell.length_b   1.000
_cell.length_c   1.000
_cell.angle_alpha   90.00
_cell.angle_beta   90.00
_cell.angle_gamma   90.00
#
_symmetry.space_group_name_H-M   'P 1'
#
loop_
_entity.id
_entity.type
_entity.pdbx_description
1 polymer ?
#
loop_
_entity_poly.entity_id
_entity_poly.type
_entity_poly.pdbx_seq_one_letter_code
_entity_poly.pdbx_strand_id
1 'polypeptide(L)'
;LKRQKDLNKQSGKEKYATTKQNIKKDDQDKDDSDDEQRGNRVQQADDFSGDPETLKDGCRDIHQTPKEEKKPKETREYRQGMKYNKSVNTKVYHHNFDMTKLPEGSIVIKRATRRLKSVKLVMSVHEYDWCKVKFPDGRIEWLYLPEDAKKSDCIDEEYESHREYKPFGNTELTLDSIPTLAYMRYGLSTPANRIADMLRESGLGGCRQSVINWLQDGGNQLSYLLPSLKEKLLNERANLNCDETWGRLRLQYKAGYKKVYVWCMVNKKEKIVYYFFDKPEEGTRSREVLKQFLGDAKIKSLQSDGYVGYVFLDDDLVDIEHIYCLAHVRAKLVVAYNIGKVKEARQFIEWIQELYKLEKLYKKLNLTPEQIKERRNNAETSEIIQKMKNELDRLWPQDKQKQSELDPVFAIALRYLYNQWDGLMKYRNDGEYSIDNNIAERNIRPATVERKNSLSFASEDGIECSAAYHTIVQTCRMMRVRVLKYLQSFFKTFKDGCRDFMNMLPGKLAID
;
A
#
# COMPACT_ATOMS: atom_id res chain seq x y z
N LEU A 1 -10.48 -32.39 9.61
CA LEU A 1 -10.96 -31.32 10.48
C LEU A 1 -9.82 -30.59 11.20
N LYS A 2 -8.83 -31.31 11.76
CA LYS A 2 -7.65 -30.73 12.42
C LYS A 2 -6.77 -30.02 11.39
N ARG A 3 -6.51 -30.67 10.27
CA ARG A 3 -5.74 -30.13 9.13
C ARG A 3 -6.37 -28.86 8.53
N GLN A 4 -7.70 -28.78 8.49
CA GLN A 4 -8.43 -27.59 8.01
C GLN A 4 -8.41 -26.44 9.01
N LYS A 5 -8.35 -26.74 10.33
CA LYS A 5 -8.15 -25.74 11.37
C LYS A 5 -6.74 -25.15 11.34
N ASP A 6 -5.73 -25.96 11.03
CA ASP A 6 -4.35 -25.52 10.93
C ASP A 6 -4.15 -24.66 9.66
N LEU A 7 -4.78 -24.99 8.53
CA LEU A 7 -4.86 -24.16 7.33
C LEU A 7 -5.45 -22.78 7.62
N ASN A 8 -6.54 -22.73 8.37
CA ASN A 8 -7.22 -21.49 8.72
C ASN A 8 -6.41 -20.63 9.73
N LYS A 9 -5.68 -21.27 10.65
CA LYS A 9 -4.86 -20.60 11.65
C LYS A 9 -3.61 -19.96 11.04
N GLN A 10 -2.98 -20.64 10.08
CA GLN A 10 -1.83 -20.10 9.34
C GLN A 10 -2.22 -19.03 8.31
N SER A 11 -3.45 -19.05 7.79
CA SER A 11 -3.94 -18.02 6.87
C SER A 11 -4.43 -16.74 7.55
N GLY A 12 -4.38 -16.66 8.89
CA GLY A 12 -4.87 -15.50 9.64
C GLY A 12 -6.38 -15.28 9.56
N LYS A 13 -7.16 -16.28 9.11
CA LYS A 13 -8.61 -16.19 8.93
C LYS A 13 -9.36 -16.88 10.06
N GLU A 14 -9.63 -16.17 11.15
CA GLU A 14 -10.56 -16.60 12.21
C GLU A 14 -12.03 -16.76 11.77
N LYS A 15 -12.37 -16.54 10.49
CA LYS A 15 -13.77 -16.40 10.03
C LYS A 15 -14.46 -17.71 9.56
N TYR A 16 -13.80 -18.86 9.56
CA TYR A 16 -14.42 -20.09 9.06
C TYR A 16 -15.36 -20.81 10.06
N ALA A 17 -15.38 -20.40 11.33
CA ALA A 17 -16.28 -21.01 12.31
C ALA A 17 -17.74 -20.54 12.21
N THR A 18 -17.97 -19.34 11.65
CA THR A 18 -19.31 -18.72 11.51
C THR A 18 -20.05 -19.12 10.24
N THR A 19 -19.35 -19.63 9.22
CA THR A 19 -19.98 -19.96 7.93
C THR A 19 -20.81 -21.24 7.96
N LYS A 20 -20.55 -22.16 8.89
CA LYS A 20 -21.35 -23.40 9.01
C LYS A 20 -22.78 -23.19 9.55
N GLN A 21 -23.05 -22.08 10.23
CA GLN A 21 -24.39 -21.76 10.72
C GLN A 21 -25.27 -21.08 9.65
N ASN A 22 -24.67 -20.45 8.64
CA ASN A 22 -25.40 -19.77 7.57
C ASN A 22 -25.75 -20.67 6.37
N ILE A 23 -25.04 -21.80 6.20
CA ILE A 23 -25.29 -22.75 5.08
C ILE A 23 -26.62 -23.53 5.25
N LYS A 24 -27.22 -23.54 6.44
CA LYS A 24 -28.49 -24.24 6.67
C LYS A 24 -29.76 -23.42 6.34
N LYS A 25 -29.63 -22.19 5.85
CA LYS A 25 -30.79 -21.34 5.54
C LYS A 25 -31.03 -21.06 4.04
N ASP A 26 -30.12 -21.44 3.15
CA ASP A 26 -30.21 -21.08 1.72
C ASP A 26 -30.35 -22.31 0.77
N ASP A 27 -31.00 -23.40 1.25
CA ASP A 27 -31.25 -24.58 0.41
C ASP A 27 -32.56 -24.48 -0.41
N GLN A 28 -32.91 -23.29 -0.91
CA GLN A 28 -34.06 -23.14 -1.77
C GLN A 28 -33.86 -22.23 -3.01
N ASP A 29 -32.68 -22.12 -3.56
CA ASP A 29 -32.54 -21.64 -4.95
C ASP A 29 -31.39 -22.42 -5.61
N LYS A 30 -31.75 -23.43 -6.35
CA LYS A 30 -30.89 -24.13 -7.29
C LYS A 30 -31.15 -23.55 -8.67
N ASP A 31 -30.12 -22.99 -9.29
CA ASP A 31 -29.55 -23.37 -10.57
C ASP A 31 -28.49 -22.33 -10.99
N ASP A 32 -27.39 -22.80 -11.57
CA ASP A 32 -26.32 -22.04 -12.25
C ASP A 32 -25.15 -21.44 -11.43
N SER A 33 -24.68 -22.06 -10.32
CA SER A 33 -23.54 -21.52 -9.57
C SER A 33 -22.33 -22.47 -9.33
N ASP A 34 -22.24 -23.61 -9.98
CA ASP A 34 -21.21 -24.61 -9.64
C ASP A 34 -19.77 -24.23 -10.10
N ASP A 35 -19.62 -23.43 -11.15
CA ASP A 35 -18.28 -22.99 -11.63
C ASP A 35 -17.72 -21.81 -10.84
N GLU A 36 -18.55 -20.89 -10.36
CA GLU A 36 -18.10 -19.78 -9.50
C GLU A 36 -17.66 -20.24 -8.10
N GLN A 37 -18.27 -21.31 -7.57
CA GLN A 37 -17.86 -21.84 -6.26
C GLN A 37 -16.50 -22.56 -6.30
N ARG A 38 -16.12 -23.15 -7.44
CA ARG A 38 -14.78 -23.72 -7.64
C ARG A 38 -13.71 -22.62 -7.75
N GLY A 39 -13.98 -21.52 -8.45
CA GLY A 39 -13.11 -20.34 -8.51
C GLY A 39 -12.89 -19.70 -7.14
N ASN A 40 -13.93 -19.55 -6.33
CA ASN A 40 -13.84 -18.98 -4.99
C ASN A 40 -13.06 -19.87 -3.99
N ARG A 41 -13.05 -21.19 -4.15
CA ARG A 41 -12.23 -22.08 -3.29
C ARG A 41 -10.73 -21.95 -3.58
N VAL A 42 -10.36 -21.73 -4.84
CA VAL A 42 -8.97 -21.47 -5.24
C VAL A 42 -8.53 -20.08 -4.81
N GLN A 43 -9.38 -19.07 -4.94
CA GLN A 43 -9.11 -17.70 -4.48
C GLN A 43 -8.89 -17.58 -2.97
N GLN A 44 -9.50 -18.45 -2.16
CA GLN A 44 -9.30 -18.42 -0.70
C GLN A 44 -7.92 -18.95 -0.27
N ALA A 45 -7.24 -19.74 -1.12
CA ALA A 45 -5.85 -20.10 -0.93
C ALA A 45 -4.89 -18.97 -1.36
N ASP A 46 -5.32 -18.09 -2.29
CA ASP A 46 -4.54 -17.00 -2.83
C ASP A 46 -4.49 -15.74 -1.90
N ASP A 47 -5.42 -15.64 -0.94
CA ASP A 47 -5.40 -14.61 0.10
C ASP A 47 -4.24 -14.78 1.12
N PHE A 48 -3.37 -15.77 0.91
CA PHE A 48 -2.14 -15.96 1.67
C PHE A 48 -0.99 -15.11 1.10
N SER A 49 -1.24 -13.83 0.90
CA SER A 49 -0.19 -12.84 0.66
C SER A 49 0.48 -12.45 1.99
N GLY A 50 1.05 -13.44 2.67
CA GLY A 50 1.93 -13.19 3.80
C GLY A 50 3.19 -12.51 3.30
N ASP A 51 3.68 -11.51 4.06
CA ASP A 51 4.98 -10.90 3.81
C ASP A 51 6.04 -11.98 3.66
N PRO A 52 6.92 -11.92 2.66
CA PRO A 52 8.08 -12.80 2.59
C PRO A 52 8.91 -12.79 3.88
N GLU A 53 8.83 -11.74 4.69
CA GLU A 53 9.45 -11.70 6.02
C GLU A 53 8.68 -12.49 7.07
N THR A 54 7.35 -12.52 7.04
CA THR A 54 6.53 -13.40 7.90
C THR A 54 6.62 -14.85 7.48
N LEU A 55 6.83 -15.12 6.18
CA LEU A 55 7.11 -16.46 5.69
C LEU A 55 8.51 -16.96 6.06
N LYS A 56 9.47 -16.03 6.32
CA LYS A 56 10.81 -16.38 6.83
C LYS A 56 10.75 -16.98 8.24
N ASP A 57 9.81 -16.54 9.08
CA ASP A 57 9.67 -17.10 10.42
C ASP A 57 9.12 -18.54 10.41
N GLY A 58 8.21 -18.85 9.47
CA GLY A 58 7.78 -20.24 9.22
C GLY A 58 8.86 -21.14 8.63
N CYS A 59 9.89 -20.56 7.99
CA CYS A 59 11.05 -21.28 7.45
C CYS A 59 12.22 -21.38 8.43
N ARG A 60 12.26 -20.64 9.52
CA ARG A 60 13.36 -20.69 10.51
C ARG A 60 13.42 -22.04 11.22
N ASP A 61 12.30 -22.70 11.38
CA ASP A 61 12.25 -24.03 12.01
C ASP A 61 12.72 -25.18 11.10
N ILE A 62 12.96 -24.92 9.80
CA ILE A 62 13.42 -25.90 8.83
C ILE A 62 14.95 -26.11 8.89
N HIS A 63 15.69 -25.18 9.49
CA HIS A 63 17.14 -25.22 9.62
C HIS A 63 17.61 -25.66 11.02
N GLN A 64 16.99 -26.66 11.63
CA GLN A 64 17.67 -27.39 12.69
C GLN A 64 18.67 -28.39 12.06
N THR A 65 19.81 -27.86 11.61
CA THR A 65 21.04 -28.66 11.50
C THR A 65 21.48 -29.12 12.89
N PRO A 66 22.17 -30.30 13.00
CA PRO A 66 22.69 -30.78 14.28
C PRO A 66 23.48 -29.67 14.98
N LYS A 67 23.32 -29.58 16.29
CA LYS A 67 23.95 -28.55 17.12
C LYS A 67 25.48 -28.57 16.94
N GLU A 68 25.99 -27.73 16.07
CA GLU A 68 27.37 -27.30 16.18
C GLU A 68 27.50 -26.41 17.41
N GLU A 69 28.56 -26.60 18.18
CA GLU A 69 28.85 -25.84 19.40
C GLU A 69 28.76 -24.34 19.12
N LYS A 70 27.98 -23.65 19.93
CA LYS A 70 27.72 -22.23 19.79
C LYS A 70 29.03 -21.47 20.07
N LYS A 71 29.63 -20.90 19.04
CA LYS A 71 30.59 -19.80 19.23
C LYS A 71 29.93 -18.72 20.08
N PRO A 72 30.68 -18.06 21.00
CA PRO A 72 30.13 -16.99 21.85
C PRO A 72 29.45 -15.97 20.96
N LYS A 73 28.20 -15.63 21.28
CA LYS A 73 27.45 -14.57 20.58
C LYS A 73 28.25 -13.28 20.78
N GLU A 74 28.76 -12.72 19.68
CA GLU A 74 29.22 -11.33 19.68
C GLU A 74 28.11 -10.47 20.31
N THR A 75 28.46 -9.76 21.35
CA THR A 75 27.59 -8.80 22.02
C THR A 75 27.04 -7.86 20.95
N ARG A 76 25.74 -7.95 20.66
CA ARG A 76 25.08 -6.98 19.77
C ARG A 76 25.37 -5.61 20.34
N GLU A 77 26.16 -4.81 19.63
CA GLU A 77 26.29 -3.39 19.94
C GLU A 77 24.89 -2.82 20.11
N TYR A 78 24.62 -2.30 21.28
CA TYR A 78 23.37 -1.62 21.59
C TYR A 78 23.21 -0.50 20.55
N ARG A 79 22.24 -0.63 19.64
CA ARG A 79 21.95 0.41 18.65
C ARG A 79 21.76 1.70 19.43
N GLN A 80 22.67 2.64 19.31
CA GLN A 80 22.53 3.98 19.87
C GLN A 80 21.15 4.50 19.53
N GLY A 81 20.39 4.90 20.53
CA GLY A 81 19.01 5.32 20.37
C GLY A 81 18.84 6.29 19.20
N MET A 82 17.77 6.13 18.42
CA MET A 82 17.52 6.87 17.18
C MET A 82 17.88 8.33 17.33
N LYS A 83 18.90 8.78 16.59
CA LYS A 83 19.24 10.20 16.48
C LYS A 83 18.03 10.92 15.90
N TYR A 84 17.53 11.97 16.54
CA TYR A 84 16.50 12.79 15.95
C TYR A 84 17.05 13.53 14.74
N ASN A 85 16.25 13.61 13.68
CA ASN A 85 16.66 14.29 12.46
C ASN A 85 16.49 15.81 12.66
N LYS A 86 17.60 16.54 12.70
CA LYS A 86 17.61 18.00 12.87
C LYS A 86 16.99 18.76 11.69
N SER A 87 16.86 18.11 10.52
CA SER A 87 16.27 18.72 9.33
C SER A 87 14.72 18.70 9.32
N VAL A 88 14.10 18.08 10.32
CA VAL A 88 12.64 18.10 10.49
C VAL A 88 12.32 19.18 11.50
N ASN A 89 11.27 19.98 11.23
CA ASN A 89 10.79 21.08 12.12
C ASN A 89 10.36 20.57 13.51
N THR A 90 11.35 20.13 14.28
CA THR A 90 11.15 19.75 15.67
C THR A 90 11.63 20.90 16.52
N LYS A 91 10.73 21.53 17.28
CA LYS A 91 11.13 22.55 18.24
C LYS A 91 12.06 21.93 19.27
N VAL A 92 13.29 22.44 19.38
CA VAL A 92 14.29 21.99 20.34
C VAL A 92 14.39 23.02 21.43
N TYR A 93 14.04 22.65 22.64
CA TYR A 93 14.21 23.50 23.84
C TYR A 93 15.54 23.15 24.49
N HIS A 94 16.41 24.11 24.66
CA HIS A 94 17.68 23.98 25.33
C HIS A 94 17.52 24.43 26.79
N HIS A 95 17.60 23.50 27.71
CA HIS A 95 17.66 23.80 29.14
C HIS A 95 19.11 23.72 29.58
N ASN A 96 19.75 24.87 29.71
CA ASN A 96 21.13 24.96 30.10
C ASN A 96 21.26 24.80 31.62
N PHE A 97 22.34 24.18 32.05
CA PHE A 97 22.67 24.10 33.47
C PHE A 97 23.04 25.52 33.96
N ASP A 98 22.39 25.95 35.03
CA ASP A 98 22.62 27.27 35.62
C ASP A 98 23.90 27.21 36.48
N MET A 99 24.97 27.76 35.93
CA MET A 99 26.27 27.77 36.59
C MET A 99 26.28 28.67 37.84
N THR A 100 25.36 29.64 37.94
CA THR A 100 25.28 30.55 39.10
C THR A 100 24.78 29.86 40.38
N LYS A 101 24.19 28.67 40.24
CA LYS A 101 23.73 27.87 41.34
C LYS A 101 24.81 26.99 41.98
N LEU A 102 25.99 26.98 41.42
CA LEU A 102 27.12 26.25 42.00
C LEU A 102 27.76 27.05 43.11
N PRO A 103 28.17 26.37 44.24
CA PRO A 103 28.98 27.02 45.28
C PRO A 103 30.28 27.56 44.71
N GLU A 104 30.76 28.63 45.32
CA GLU A 104 32.00 29.26 44.90
C GLU A 104 33.19 28.25 45.00
N GLY A 105 34.07 28.24 43.98
CA GLY A 105 35.17 27.28 43.91
C GLY A 105 34.81 25.92 43.29
N SER A 106 33.56 25.68 42.88
CA SER A 106 33.15 24.45 42.23
C SER A 106 33.77 24.31 40.82
N ILE A 107 34.26 23.12 40.49
CA ILE A 107 34.81 22.78 39.17
C ILE A 107 33.95 21.74 38.48
N VAL A 108 33.53 22.04 37.25
CA VAL A 108 32.76 21.10 36.44
C VAL A 108 33.66 20.05 35.80
N ILE A 109 33.66 18.84 36.31
CA ILE A 109 34.52 17.74 35.85
C ILE A 109 34.05 17.18 34.51
N LYS A 110 32.71 17.09 34.32
CA LYS A 110 32.12 16.51 33.09
C LYS A 110 30.78 17.13 32.76
N ARG A 111 30.54 17.40 31.47
CA ARG A 111 29.20 17.80 30.95
C ARG A 111 28.60 16.66 30.15
N ALA A 112 27.33 16.38 30.37
CA ALA A 112 26.54 15.44 29.57
C ALA A 112 25.18 16.02 29.22
N THR A 113 24.64 15.69 28.06
CA THR A 113 23.32 16.11 27.62
C THR A 113 22.38 14.91 27.60
N ARG A 114 21.33 14.95 28.41
CA ARG A 114 20.22 14.00 28.32
C ARG A 114 19.14 14.60 27.44
N ARG A 115 18.67 13.81 26.44
CA ARG A 115 17.60 14.24 25.53
C ARG A 115 16.30 13.54 25.92
N LEU A 116 15.30 14.30 26.28
CA LEU A 116 13.92 13.83 26.47
C LEU A 116 13.12 14.26 25.24
N LYS A 117 12.27 13.38 24.74
CA LYS A 117 11.39 13.63 23.60
C LYS A 117 9.97 13.76 24.13
N SER A 118 9.30 14.85 23.78
CA SER A 118 7.88 15.06 24.11
C SER A 118 7.07 14.98 22.80
N VAL A 119 5.93 14.29 22.87
CA VAL A 119 4.93 14.25 21.80
C VAL A 119 3.67 14.88 22.36
N LYS A 120 3.19 15.94 21.74
CA LYS A 120 1.94 16.62 22.09
C LYS A 120 1.10 16.79 20.82
N LEU A 121 -0.18 16.50 20.91
CA LEU A 121 -1.17 16.88 19.92
C LEU A 121 -1.77 18.20 20.38
N VAL A 122 -1.56 19.26 19.62
CA VAL A 122 -2.09 20.59 19.90
C VAL A 122 -3.05 20.94 18.76
N MET A 123 -4.26 21.30 19.12
CA MET A 123 -5.25 21.87 18.23
C MET A 123 -5.54 23.29 18.69
N SER A 124 -5.87 24.18 17.76
CA SER A 124 -6.16 25.58 18.04
C SER A 124 -7.45 26.00 17.36
N VAL A 125 -8.13 26.94 17.98
CA VAL A 125 -9.24 27.69 17.39
C VAL A 125 -8.75 29.13 17.24
N HIS A 126 -8.88 29.67 16.05
CA HIS A 126 -8.55 31.06 15.74
C HIS A 126 -9.86 31.81 15.53
N GLU A 127 -10.14 32.77 16.42
CA GLU A 127 -11.34 33.61 16.36
C GLU A 127 -10.96 34.96 15.74
N TYR A 128 -11.66 35.33 14.69
CA TYR A 128 -11.40 36.56 13.94
C TYR A 128 -12.64 37.44 13.95
N ASP A 129 -12.52 38.59 14.54
CA ASP A 129 -13.60 39.58 14.55
C ASP A 129 -13.67 40.34 13.22
N TRP A 130 -14.87 40.56 12.76
CA TRP A 130 -15.17 41.37 11.60
C TRP A 130 -16.38 42.24 11.88
N CYS A 131 -16.38 43.44 11.31
CA CYS A 131 -17.43 44.44 11.53
C CYS A 131 -17.99 44.96 10.22
N LYS A 132 -19.31 45.11 10.15
CA LYS A 132 -19.94 45.89 9.09
C LYS A 132 -19.89 47.36 9.47
N VAL A 133 -19.16 48.17 8.72
CA VAL A 133 -18.91 49.56 9.02
C VAL A 133 -19.61 50.44 7.97
N LYS A 134 -20.33 51.46 8.44
CA LYS A 134 -20.83 52.52 7.59
C LYS A 134 -19.87 53.72 7.71
N PHE A 135 -19.26 54.08 6.59
CA PHE A 135 -18.36 55.22 6.50
C PHE A 135 -19.09 56.58 6.45
N PRO A 136 -18.41 57.68 6.76
CA PRO A 136 -19.01 59.03 6.71
C PRO A 136 -19.57 59.40 5.32
N ASP A 137 -19.00 58.87 4.25
CA ASP A 137 -19.44 59.05 2.88
C ASP A 137 -20.66 58.20 2.49
N GLY A 138 -21.20 57.42 3.43
CA GLY A 138 -22.38 56.55 3.24
C GLY A 138 -22.07 55.14 2.75
N ARG A 139 -20.82 54.82 2.37
CA ARG A 139 -20.44 53.46 1.97
C ARG A 139 -20.59 52.51 3.15
N ILE A 140 -20.97 51.24 2.87
CA ILE A 140 -21.10 50.19 3.87
C ILE A 140 -20.22 49.04 3.43
N GLU A 141 -19.21 48.75 4.22
CA GLU A 141 -18.27 47.67 3.93
C GLU A 141 -18.06 46.77 5.15
N TRP A 142 -17.70 45.49 4.89
CA TRP A 142 -17.23 44.60 5.92
C TRP A 142 -15.73 44.77 6.09
N LEU A 143 -15.29 45.11 7.30
CA LEU A 143 -13.89 45.16 7.69
C LEU A 143 -13.53 43.93 8.47
N TYR A 144 -12.49 43.27 8.01
CA TYR A 144 -11.92 42.08 8.62
C TYR A 144 -10.67 42.51 9.34
N LEU A 145 -10.67 42.42 10.64
CA LEU A 145 -9.56 42.65 11.55
C LEU A 145 -9.15 44.12 11.78
N PRO A 146 -8.80 44.40 13.02
CA PRO A 146 -7.96 45.52 13.36
C PRO A 146 -6.58 45.38 12.71
N GLU A 147 -5.98 46.45 12.20
CA GLU A 147 -4.62 46.43 11.64
C GLU A 147 -3.58 45.86 12.62
N ASP A 148 -3.81 46.03 13.92
CA ASP A 148 -2.96 45.53 14.99
C ASP A 148 -2.96 44.01 15.11
N ALA A 149 -3.99 43.35 14.65
CA ALA A 149 -4.06 41.87 14.64
C ALA A 149 -3.07 41.25 13.66
N LYS A 150 -2.63 41.98 12.61
CA LYS A 150 -1.59 41.54 11.67
C LYS A 150 -0.21 41.38 12.32
N LYS A 151 -0.01 41.89 13.51
CA LYS A 151 1.27 41.88 14.24
C LYS A 151 1.30 40.89 15.38
N SER A 152 0.20 40.13 15.61
CA SER A 152 0.16 39.16 16.71
C SER A 152 0.85 37.89 16.29
N ASP A 153 1.58 37.25 17.19
CA ASP A 153 2.27 35.96 16.97
C ASP A 153 1.32 34.78 16.60
N CYS A 154 0.00 35.01 16.66
CA CYS A 154 -1.04 34.06 16.29
C CYS A 154 -1.47 34.19 14.82
N ILE A 155 -1.03 35.22 14.12
CA ILE A 155 -1.42 35.56 12.76
C ILE A 155 -0.18 35.44 11.90
N ASP A 156 0.04 34.26 11.42
CA ASP A 156 1.08 33.91 10.49
C ASP A 156 0.62 34.10 9.03
N GLU A 157 1.46 33.69 8.08
CA GLU A 157 1.14 33.72 6.66
C GLU A 157 -0.12 32.89 6.34
N GLU A 158 -0.44 31.92 7.16
CA GLU A 158 -1.63 31.08 7.04
C GLU A 158 -2.91 31.92 7.22
N TYR A 159 -2.91 32.86 8.16
CA TYR A 159 -4.04 33.77 8.37
C TYR A 159 -4.34 34.65 7.15
N GLU A 160 -3.35 35.34 6.61
CA GLU A 160 -3.51 36.14 5.39
C GLU A 160 -4.14 35.32 4.26
N SER A 161 -3.81 34.02 4.19
CA SER A 161 -4.36 33.12 3.21
C SER A 161 -5.83 32.76 3.43
N HIS A 162 -6.35 32.85 4.65
CA HIS A 162 -7.76 32.54 4.98
C HIS A 162 -8.71 33.69 4.79
N ARG A 163 -8.19 34.93 4.77
CA ARG A 163 -9.01 36.14 4.73
C ARG A 163 -9.91 36.25 3.50
N GLU A 164 -9.43 35.79 2.35
CA GLU A 164 -10.11 35.94 1.07
C GLU A 164 -10.67 34.65 0.50
N TYR A 165 -10.38 33.52 1.13
CA TYR A 165 -10.68 32.24 0.52
C TYR A 165 -11.04 31.16 1.55
N LYS A 166 -12.17 30.48 1.34
CA LYS A 166 -12.47 29.23 2.00
C LYS A 166 -11.79 28.12 1.21
N PRO A 167 -10.67 27.55 1.68
CA PRO A 167 -9.85 26.65 0.87
C PRO A 167 -10.61 25.39 0.45
N PHE A 168 -11.66 25.04 1.19
CA PHE A 168 -12.45 23.83 1.00
C PHE A 168 -13.95 24.13 1.17
N GLY A 169 -14.51 24.96 0.28
CA GLY A 169 -15.94 25.27 0.28
C GLY A 169 -16.42 25.98 1.55
N ASN A 170 -17.46 25.48 2.21
CA ASN A 170 -18.06 26.06 3.41
C ASN A 170 -17.50 25.52 4.74
N THR A 171 -16.29 25.03 4.76
CA THR A 171 -15.65 24.53 5.99
C THR A 171 -14.99 25.66 6.79
N GLU A 172 -14.95 25.48 8.11
CA GLU A 172 -14.21 26.34 9.05
C GLU A 172 -12.77 25.84 9.28
N LEU A 173 -12.27 24.93 8.45
CA LEU A 173 -10.94 24.38 8.61
C LEU A 173 -9.88 25.27 7.97
N THR A 174 -8.73 25.35 8.62
CA THR A 174 -7.53 25.98 8.07
C THR A 174 -6.94 25.16 6.93
N LEU A 175 -6.08 25.78 6.13
CA LEU A 175 -5.43 25.13 4.99
C LEU A 175 -4.64 23.88 5.39
N ASP A 176 -4.01 23.86 6.57
CA ASP A 176 -3.23 22.73 7.08
C ASP A 176 -4.06 21.59 7.68
N SER A 177 -5.33 21.87 7.97
CA SER A 177 -6.20 20.88 8.64
C SER A 177 -6.50 19.68 7.73
N ILE A 178 -6.93 19.92 6.48
CA ILE A 178 -7.26 18.81 5.56
C ILE A 178 -6.03 17.94 5.24
N PRO A 179 -4.85 18.48 4.91
CA PRO A 179 -3.62 17.68 4.79
C PRO A 179 -3.35 16.80 6.01
N THR A 180 -3.55 17.34 7.21
CA THR A 180 -3.33 16.63 8.47
C THR A 180 -4.35 15.49 8.65
N LEU A 181 -5.64 15.75 8.44
CA LEU A 181 -6.70 14.74 8.51
C LEU A 181 -6.51 13.66 7.42
N ALA A 182 -6.13 14.06 6.22
CA ALA A 182 -5.82 13.16 5.11
C ALA A 182 -4.62 12.24 5.43
N TYR A 183 -3.56 12.82 6.02
CA TYR A 183 -2.41 12.02 6.47
C TYR A 183 -2.80 11.03 7.56
N MET A 184 -3.63 11.44 8.55
CA MET A 184 -4.15 10.53 9.56
C MET A 184 -4.97 9.41 8.95
N ARG A 185 -5.88 9.73 8.02
CA ARG A 185 -6.77 8.77 7.37
C ARG A 185 -6.04 7.80 6.45
N TYR A 186 -5.25 8.30 5.50
CA TYR A 186 -4.65 7.53 4.41
C TYR A 186 -3.16 7.24 4.62
N GLY A 187 -2.47 8.10 5.36
CA GLY A 187 -1.07 7.89 5.74
C GLY A 187 -0.91 6.97 6.96
N LEU A 188 -1.77 7.12 7.97
CA LEU A 188 -1.72 6.34 9.22
C LEU A 188 -2.84 5.30 9.33
N SER A 189 -3.72 5.21 8.34
CA SER A 189 -4.86 4.28 8.29
C SER A 189 -5.84 4.45 9.47
N THR A 190 -5.99 5.66 10.00
CA THR A 190 -6.93 5.95 11.10
C THR A 190 -8.36 6.02 10.57
N PRO A 191 -9.33 5.28 11.11
CA PRO A 191 -10.73 5.37 10.70
C PRO A 191 -11.33 6.77 10.94
N ALA A 192 -12.23 7.23 10.05
CA ALA A 192 -12.82 8.57 10.15
C ALA A 192 -13.59 8.82 11.46
N ASN A 193 -14.21 7.78 12.05
CA ASN A 193 -14.85 7.90 13.36
C ASN A 193 -13.84 8.16 14.48
N ARG A 194 -12.64 7.54 14.43
CA ARG A 194 -11.57 7.79 15.40
C ARG A 194 -10.97 9.19 15.27
N ILE A 195 -10.90 9.69 14.04
CA ILE A 195 -10.49 11.09 13.80
C ILE A 195 -11.55 12.02 14.40
N ALA A 196 -12.83 11.77 14.19
CA ALA A 196 -13.91 12.57 14.78
C ALA A 196 -13.92 12.50 16.31
N ASP A 197 -13.66 11.34 16.89
CA ASP A 197 -13.53 11.18 18.36
C ASP A 197 -12.39 12.07 18.91
N MET A 198 -11.23 12.02 18.27
CA MET A 198 -10.07 12.84 18.62
C MET A 198 -10.37 14.34 18.53
N LEU A 199 -11.06 14.80 17.47
CA LEU A 199 -11.45 16.21 17.34
C LEU A 199 -12.38 16.63 18.47
N ARG A 200 -13.38 15.80 18.83
CA ARG A 200 -14.31 16.09 19.94
C ARG A 200 -13.61 16.13 21.30
N GLU A 201 -12.71 15.17 21.56
CA GLU A 201 -11.90 15.14 22.80
C GLU A 201 -10.99 16.37 22.92
N SER A 202 -10.60 16.95 21.78
CA SER A 202 -9.79 18.18 21.73
C SER A 202 -10.64 19.48 21.73
N GLY A 203 -11.97 19.36 21.84
CA GLY A 203 -12.88 20.51 21.90
C GLY A 203 -13.24 21.15 20.54
N LEU A 204 -12.74 20.62 19.43
CA LEU A 204 -13.01 21.17 18.10
C LEU A 204 -14.39 20.81 17.51
N GLY A 205 -15.10 19.87 18.13
CA GLY A 205 -16.36 19.39 17.58
C GLY A 205 -16.17 18.54 16.33
N GLY A 206 -17.26 18.35 15.60
CA GLY A 206 -17.26 17.56 14.38
C GLY A 206 -17.76 16.11 14.56
N CYS A 207 -18.32 15.57 13.51
CA CYS A 207 -18.77 14.19 13.46
C CYS A 207 -18.06 13.41 12.34
N ARG A 208 -18.24 12.10 12.30
CA ARG A 208 -17.69 11.25 11.25
C ARG A 208 -18.01 11.78 9.84
N GLN A 209 -19.22 12.26 9.61
CA GLN A 209 -19.63 12.76 8.30
C GLN A 209 -18.89 14.03 7.93
N SER A 210 -18.66 14.94 8.89
CA SER A 210 -17.87 16.14 8.67
C SER A 210 -16.46 15.78 8.19
N VAL A 211 -15.80 14.84 8.87
CA VAL A 211 -14.46 14.36 8.47
C VAL A 211 -14.47 13.77 7.05
N ILE A 212 -15.50 12.99 6.71
CA ILE A 212 -15.63 12.41 5.35
C ILE A 212 -15.79 13.52 4.31
N ASN A 213 -16.66 14.51 4.56
CA ASN A 213 -16.89 15.60 3.62
C ASN A 213 -15.61 16.43 3.40
N TRP A 214 -14.91 16.78 4.46
CA TRP A 214 -13.64 17.52 4.34
C TRP A 214 -12.59 16.75 3.55
N LEU A 215 -12.49 15.44 3.77
CA LEU A 215 -11.59 14.58 3.01
C LEU A 215 -12.02 14.45 1.55
N GLN A 216 -13.34 14.45 1.27
CA GLN A 216 -13.86 14.41 -0.09
C GLN A 216 -13.46 15.67 -0.87
N ASP A 217 -13.60 16.84 -0.25
CA ASP A 217 -13.21 18.12 -0.88
C ASP A 217 -11.70 18.13 -1.22
N GLY A 218 -10.86 17.66 -0.29
CA GLY A 218 -9.43 17.54 -0.55
C GLY A 218 -9.10 16.48 -1.63
N GLY A 219 -9.81 15.35 -1.62
CA GLY A 219 -9.66 14.29 -2.63
C GLY A 219 -10.01 14.76 -4.03
N ASN A 220 -11.07 15.56 -4.16
CA ASN A 220 -11.48 16.17 -5.42
C ASN A 220 -10.39 17.07 -6.00
N GLN A 221 -9.67 17.83 -5.14
CA GLN A 221 -8.55 18.66 -5.60
C GLN A 221 -7.34 17.79 -5.99
N LEU A 222 -7.03 16.73 -5.24
CA LEU A 222 -5.94 15.82 -5.57
C LEU A 222 -6.21 15.04 -6.88
N SER A 223 -7.46 14.79 -7.23
CA SER A 223 -7.82 14.06 -8.44
C SER A 223 -7.31 14.73 -9.73
N TYR A 224 -7.09 16.06 -9.72
CA TYR A 224 -6.48 16.78 -10.84
C TYR A 224 -5.05 16.31 -11.17
N LEU A 225 -4.35 15.68 -10.23
CA LEU A 225 -3.02 15.11 -10.46
C LEU A 225 -3.07 13.74 -11.17
N LEU A 226 -4.21 13.04 -11.11
CA LEU A 226 -4.31 11.66 -11.56
C LEU A 226 -4.02 11.49 -13.06
N PRO A 227 -4.50 12.35 -13.98
CA PRO A 227 -4.16 12.23 -15.40
C PRO A 227 -2.65 12.29 -15.66
N SER A 228 -1.94 13.26 -15.06
CA SER A 228 -0.49 13.39 -15.20
C SER A 228 0.29 12.23 -14.58
N LEU A 229 -0.23 11.67 -13.48
CA LEU A 229 0.36 10.45 -12.88
C LEU A 229 0.11 9.22 -13.75
N LYS A 230 -1.08 9.10 -14.35
CA LYS A 230 -1.41 8.00 -15.26
C LYS A 230 -0.53 8.04 -16.52
N GLU A 231 -0.35 9.21 -17.12
CA GLU A 231 0.54 9.40 -18.27
C GLU A 231 1.96 8.92 -17.96
N LYS A 232 2.51 9.30 -16.81
CA LYS A 232 3.85 8.84 -16.41
C LYS A 232 3.89 7.36 -16.02
N LEU A 233 2.83 6.83 -15.42
CA LEU A 233 2.72 5.41 -15.09
C LEU A 233 2.80 4.55 -16.35
N LEU A 234 2.04 4.94 -17.38
CA LEU A 234 1.86 4.24 -18.65
C LEU A 234 2.81 4.73 -19.76
N ASN A 235 3.97 5.29 -19.36
CA ASN A 235 4.95 5.74 -20.33
C ASN A 235 5.37 4.61 -21.30
N GLU A 236 5.87 4.97 -22.46
CA GLU A 236 6.23 4.02 -23.51
C GLU A 236 7.22 2.96 -22.98
N ARG A 237 6.91 1.68 -23.25
CA ARG A 237 7.67 0.51 -22.79
C ARG A 237 7.80 0.38 -21.27
N ALA A 238 6.82 0.86 -20.52
CA ALA A 238 6.78 0.69 -19.07
C ALA A 238 6.73 -0.78 -18.64
N ASN A 239 7.46 -1.12 -17.58
CA ASN A 239 7.34 -2.39 -16.88
C ASN A 239 6.47 -2.17 -15.63
N LEU A 240 5.29 -2.78 -15.62
CA LEU A 240 4.28 -2.56 -14.60
C LEU A 240 4.08 -3.79 -13.71
N ASN A 241 3.71 -3.53 -12.47
CA ASN A 241 3.25 -4.54 -11.52
C ASN A 241 1.79 -4.23 -11.16
N CYS A 242 0.93 -5.23 -11.09
CA CYS A 242 -0.48 -5.06 -10.76
C CYS A 242 -0.94 -6.05 -9.70
N ASP A 243 -1.80 -5.58 -8.81
CA ASP A 243 -2.49 -6.41 -7.82
C ASP A 243 -3.83 -5.77 -7.50
N GLU A 244 -4.80 -6.53 -7.01
CA GLU A 244 -6.11 -6.02 -6.68
C GLU A 244 -6.65 -6.55 -5.35
N THR A 245 -7.57 -5.80 -4.75
CA THR A 245 -8.29 -6.20 -3.57
C THR A 245 -9.76 -5.85 -3.68
N TRP A 246 -10.62 -6.67 -3.10
CA TRP A 246 -12.05 -6.37 -3.08
C TRP A 246 -12.42 -5.38 -1.97
N GLY A 247 -13.50 -4.65 -2.20
CA GLY A 247 -14.16 -3.78 -1.23
C GLY A 247 -15.68 -3.98 -1.25
N ARG A 248 -16.37 -3.32 -0.35
CA ARG A 248 -17.83 -3.26 -0.32
C ARG A 248 -18.31 -1.84 -0.60
N LEU A 249 -19.14 -1.67 -1.61
CA LEU A 249 -19.82 -0.42 -1.90
C LEU A 249 -21.27 -0.52 -1.43
N ARG A 250 -21.71 0.45 -0.65
CA ARG A 250 -23.12 0.52 -0.22
C ARG A 250 -24.00 0.85 -1.41
N LEU A 251 -25.12 0.12 -1.56
CA LEU A 251 -26.11 0.41 -2.57
C LEU A 251 -26.93 1.64 -2.16
N GLN A 252 -27.15 2.57 -3.09
CA GLN A 252 -27.85 3.83 -2.81
C GLN A 252 -29.37 3.64 -2.64
N TYR A 253 -29.96 2.75 -3.44
CA TYR A 253 -31.42 2.64 -3.56
C TYR A 253 -32.01 1.39 -2.89
N LYS A 254 -31.20 0.52 -2.33
CA LYS A 254 -31.64 -0.67 -1.60
C LYS A 254 -30.68 -1.04 -0.48
N ALA A 255 -31.20 -1.78 0.50
CA ALA A 255 -30.32 -2.33 1.55
C ALA A 255 -29.31 -3.32 0.94
N GLY A 256 -28.05 -3.23 1.38
CA GLY A 256 -27.02 -4.16 0.98
C GLY A 256 -25.74 -3.49 0.45
N TYR A 257 -24.86 -4.33 -0.03
CA TYR A 257 -23.54 -3.94 -0.53
C TYR A 257 -23.24 -4.68 -1.83
N LYS A 258 -22.62 -3.98 -2.78
CA LYS A 258 -22.00 -4.58 -3.96
C LYS A 258 -20.51 -4.78 -3.68
N LYS A 259 -19.96 -5.88 -4.16
CA LYS A 259 -18.53 -6.12 -4.19
C LYS A 259 -17.94 -5.29 -5.32
N VAL A 260 -16.88 -4.55 -5.03
CA VAL A 260 -16.09 -3.79 -6.00
C VAL A 260 -14.62 -4.15 -5.84
N TYR A 261 -13.84 -4.00 -6.90
CA TYR A 261 -12.39 -4.26 -6.84
C TYR A 261 -11.62 -2.97 -6.97
N VAL A 262 -10.64 -2.81 -6.07
CA VAL A 262 -9.66 -1.74 -6.10
C VAL A 262 -8.36 -2.33 -6.63
N TRP A 263 -7.88 -1.79 -7.70
CA TRP A 263 -6.66 -2.18 -8.38
C TRP A 263 -5.52 -1.26 -7.99
N CYS A 264 -4.32 -1.81 -7.91
CA CYS A 264 -3.09 -1.07 -7.63
C CYS A 264 -2.07 -1.39 -8.72
N MET A 265 -1.70 -0.39 -9.50
CA MET A 265 -0.68 -0.52 -10.52
C MET A 265 0.58 0.26 -10.13
N VAL A 266 1.73 -0.33 -10.34
CA VAL A 266 3.02 0.20 -9.90
C VAL A 266 4.01 0.25 -11.06
N ASN A 267 4.55 1.43 -11.34
CA ASN A 267 5.73 1.61 -12.16
C ASN A 267 6.95 1.82 -11.24
N LYS A 268 7.78 0.80 -11.14
CA LYS A 268 8.94 0.81 -10.24
C LYS A 268 10.01 1.80 -10.67
N LYS A 269 10.21 2.00 -11.97
CA LYS A 269 11.21 2.91 -12.55
C LYS A 269 10.82 4.36 -12.29
N GLU A 270 9.58 4.72 -12.58
CA GLU A 270 9.02 6.05 -12.33
C GLU A 270 8.66 6.28 -10.85
N LYS A 271 8.68 5.23 -10.02
CA LYS A 271 8.27 5.26 -8.61
C LYS A 271 6.84 5.75 -8.41
N ILE A 272 5.95 5.36 -9.30
CA ILE A 272 4.53 5.73 -9.26
C ILE A 272 3.72 4.52 -8.84
N VAL A 273 2.78 4.77 -7.91
CA VAL A 273 1.73 3.86 -7.50
C VAL A 273 0.40 4.48 -7.86
N TYR A 274 -0.44 3.77 -8.56
CA TYR A 274 -1.71 4.28 -9.03
C TYR A 274 -2.84 3.32 -8.64
N TYR A 275 -3.89 3.87 -8.00
CA TYR A 275 -5.09 3.11 -7.65
C TYR A 275 -6.24 3.51 -8.55
N PHE A 276 -6.97 2.50 -9.00
CA PHE A 276 -8.23 2.66 -9.73
C PHE A 276 -9.20 1.56 -9.30
N PHE A 277 -10.44 1.65 -9.70
CA PHE A 277 -11.45 0.70 -9.27
C PHE A 277 -12.43 0.41 -10.40
N ASP A 278 -13.10 -0.73 -10.26
CA ASP A 278 -14.18 -1.19 -11.12
C ASP A 278 -15.45 -0.36 -10.84
N LYS A 279 -16.00 0.28 -11.88
CA LYS A 279 -17.26 1.00 -11.74
C LYS A 279 -18.40 -0.01 -11.54
N PRO A 280 -19.38 0.30 -10.65
CA PRO A 280 -20.45 -0.62 -10.33
C PRO A 280 -21.30 -1.09 -11.51
N GLU A 281 -21.39 -0.32 -12.56
CA GLU A 281 -22.15 -0.64 -13.76
C GLU A 281 -21.50 -1.76 -14.60
N GLU A 282 -20.18 -1.91 -14.51
CA GLU A 282 -19.38 -2.89 -15.24
C GLU A 282 -19.14 -4.20 -14.47
N GLY A 283 -19.36 -4.19 -13.20
CA GLY A 283 -19.80 -5.23 -12.23
C GLY A 283 -18.94 -6.42 -11.94
N THR A 284 -17.68 -6.58 -12.32
CA THR A 284 -16.87 -7.72 -11.88
C THR A 284 -15.37 -7.42 -11.90
N ARG A 285 -14.57 -8.26 -11.22
CA ARG A 285 -13.11 -8.39 -11.37
C ARG A 285 -12.81 -8.78 -12.82
N SER A 286 -13.11 -7.86 -13.76
CA SER A 286 -13.09 -8.18 -15.17
C SER A 286 -11.84 -7.65 -15.85
N ARG A 287 -11.41 -8.38 -16.85
CA ARG A 287 -10.36 -7.98 -17.79
C ARG A 287 -10.65 -6.63 -18.46
N GLU A 288 -11.93 -6.29 -18.62
CA GLU A 288 -12.38 -5.06 -19.25
C GLU A 288 -11.93 -3.82 -18.47
N VAL A 289 -11.96 -3.86 -17.14
CA VAL A 289 -11.48 -2.76 -16.28
C VAL A 289 -10.00 -2.48 -16.53
N LEU A 290 -9.18 -3.53 -16.61
CA LEU A 290 -7.76 -3.40 -16.88
C LEU A 290 -7.50 -2.95 -18.33
N LYS A 291 -8.21 -3.51 -19.33
CA LYS A 291 -8.15 -3.07 -20.72
C LYS A 291 -8.48 -1.58 -20.84
N GLN A 292 -9.58 -1.14 -20.24
CA GLN A 292 -10.02 0.26 -20.27
C GLN A 292 -9.01 1.17 -19.55
N PHE A 293 -8.42 0.71 -18.46
CA PHE A 293 -7.38 1.47 -17.77
C PHE A 293 -6.12 1.62 -18.61
N LEU A 294 -5.65 0.55 -19.24
CA LEU A 294 -4.46 0.57 -20.11
C LEU A 294 -4.72 1.35 -21.41
N GLY A 295 -5.94 1.24 -21.99
CA GLY A 295 -6.23 1.86 -23.28
C GLY A 295 -5.22 1.46 -24.35
N ASP A 296 -4.73 2.44 -25.11
CA ASP A 296 -3.74 2.25 -26.19
C ASP A 296 -2.28 2.34 -25.72
N ALA A 297 -2.04 2.26 -24.40
CA ALA A 297 -0.69 2.40 -23.85
C ALA A 297 0.22 1.24 -24.31
N LYS A 298 1.38 1.58 -24.86
CA LYS A 298 2.40 0.62 -25.35
C LYS A 298 3.35 0.24 -24.21
N ILE A 299 2.84 -0.45 -23.20
CA ILE A 299 3.66 -0.97 -22.10
C ILE A 299 4.45 -2.19 -22.56
N LYS A 300 5.61 -2.44 -21.97
CA LYS A 300 6.47 -3.58 -22.31
C LYS A 300 6.03 -4.85 -21.60
N SER A 301 5.74 -4.75 -20.32
CA SER A 301 5.34 -5.90 -19.52
C SER A 301 4.36 -5.55 -18.41
N LEU A 302 3.56 -6.54 -18.02
CA LEU A 302 2.72 -6.49 -16.83
C LEU A 302 2.99 -7.74 -15.99
N GLN A 303 3.35 -7.53 -14.74
CA GLN A 303 3.50 -8.61 -13.77
C GLN A 303 2.34 -8.64 -12.79
N SER A 304 1.75 -9.82 -12.60
CA SER A 304 0.62 -10.04 -11.70
C SER A 304 0.74 -11.36 -10.94
N ASP A 305 -0.28 -11.70 -10.14
CA ASP A 305 -0.51 -13.08 -9.70
C ASP A 305 -1.03 -13.92 -10.89
N GLY A 306 -1.10 -15.23 -10.71
CA GLY A 306 -1.62 -16.13 -11.74
C GLY A 306 -3.15 -16.20 -11.79
N TYR A 307 -3.85 -15.12 -11.49
CA TYR A 307 -5.30 -15.09 -11.58
C TYR A 307 -5.79 -15.06 -13.03
N VAL A 308 -6.86 -15.84 -13.29
CA VAL A 308 -7.43 -16.02 -14.65
C VAL A 308 -7.84 -14.68 -15.31
N GLY A 309 -8.19 -13.66 -14.52
CA GLY A 309 -8.54 -12.33 -15.04
C GLY A 309 -7.43 -11.63 -15.81
N TYR A 310 -6.18 -12.08 -15.69
CA TYR A 310 -5.03 -11.54 -16.44
C TYR A 310 -4.67 -12.35 -17.69
N VAL A 311 -5.23 -13.54 -17.87
CA VAL A 311 -4.90 -14.46 -18.99
C VAL A 311 -5.17 -13.82 -20.36
N PHE A 312 -6.10 -12.86 -20.46
CA PHE A 312 -6.34 -12.14 -21.70
C PHE A 312 -5.10 -11.38 -22.21
N LEU A 313 -4.15 -11.04 -21.34
CA LEU A 313 -2.90 -10.40 -21.74
C LEU A 313 -2.04 -11.32 -22.60
N ASP A 314 -2.20 -12.62 -22.42
CA ASP A 314 -1.48 -13.61 -23.22
C ASP A 314 -2.13 -13.82 -24.61
N ASP A 315 -3.46 -13.59 -24.71
CA ASP A 315 -4.24 -13.87 -25.92
C ASP A 315 -4.49 -12.63 -26.80
N ASP A 316 -4.79 -11.48 -26.19
CA ASP A 316 -5.33 -10.30 -26.88
C ASP A 316 -4.30 -9.16 -27.08
N LEU A 317 -3.21 -9.14 -26.35
CA LEU A 317 -2.22 -8.06 -26.34
C LEU A 317 -0.83 -8.63 -26.66
N VAL A 318 -0.60 -8.92 -27.93
CA VAL A 318 0.61 -9.57 -28.46
C VAL A 318 1.91 -8.88 -28.07
N ASP A 319 1.86 -7.55 -27.85
CA ASP A 319 3.06 -6.75 -27.55
C ASP A 319 3.34 -6.58 -26.04
N ILE A 320 2.46 -7.08 -25.15
CA ILE A 320 2.65 -6.97 -23.70
C ILE A 320 3.11 -8.33 -23.13
N GLU A 321 4.28 -8.35 -22.52
CA GLU A 321 4.80 -9.56 -21.89
C GLU A 321 4.19 -9.72 -20.50
N HIS A 322 3.31 -10.71 -20.33
CA HIS A 322 2.70 -11.04 -19.04
C HIS A 322 3.62 -11.95 -18.23
N ILE A 323 3.98 -11.52 -17.01
CA ILE A 323 4.94 -12.18 -16.13
C ILE A 323 4.22 -12.61 -14.85
N TYR A 324 4.42 -13.84 -14.42
CA TYR A 324 3.82 -14.37 -13.20
C TYR A 324 4.75 -14.26 -11.99
N CYS A 325 4.16 -14.30 -10.79
CA CYS A 325 4.84 -14.10 -9.52
C CYS A 325 5.33 -15.41 -8.91
N LEU A 326 6.66 -15.57 -8.78
CA LEU A 326 7.26 -16.76 -8.16
C LEU A 326 7.01 -16.84 -6.64
N ALA A 327 6.73 -15.71 -5.96
CA ALA A 327 6.40 -15.72 -4.55
C ALA A 327 5.10 -16.49 -4.25
N HIS A 328 4.11 -16.43 -5.14
CA HIS A 328 2.86 -17.18 -5.00
C HIS A 328 3.08 -18.69 -5.09
N VAL A 329 3.92 -19.16 -6.01
CA VAL A 329 4.36 -20.57 -6.09
C VAL A 329 4.98 -20.99 -4.76
N ARG A 330 5.95 -20.19 -4.29
CA ARG A 330 6.64 -20.47 -3.04
C ARG A 330 5.68 -20.53 -1.86
N ALA A 331 4.71 -19.62 -1.76
CA ALA A 331 3.71 -19.64 -0.69
C ALA A 331 2.88 -20.92 -0.69
N LYS A 332 2.41 -21.36 -1.87
CA LYS A 332 1.65 -22.62 -2.00
C LYS A 332 2.50 -23.85 -1.60
N LEU A 333 3.77 -23.89 -1.99
CA LEU A 333 4.69 -24.97 -1.62
C LEU A 333 4.99 -24.99 -0.10
N VAL A 334 5.14 -23.81 0.53
CA VAL A 334 5.30 -23.71 1.99
C VAL A 334 4.08 -24.23 2.72
N VAL A 335 2.87 -23.96 2.22
CA VAL A 335 1.63 -24.53 2.78
C VAL A 335 1.62 -26.06 2.61
N ALA A 336 2.00 -26.59 1.46
CA ALA A 336 2.11 -28.04 1.21
C ALA A 336 3.12 -28.70 2.16
N TYR A 337 4.27 -28.08 2.38
CA TYR A 337 5.29 -28.58 3.29
C TYR A 337 4.82 -28.56 4.76
N ASN A 338 4.31 -27.40 5.25
CA ASN A 338 4.00 -27.23 6.66
C ASN A 338 2.71 -27.94 7.08
N ILE A 339 1.66 -27.88 6.25
CA ILE A 339 0.33 -28.41 6.54
C ILE A 339 0.13 -29.78 5.88
N GLY A 340 0.49 -29.90 4.61
CA GLY A 340 0.46 -31.13 3.85
C GLY A 340 1.45 -32.18 4.36
N LYS A 341 2.53 -31.75 5.03
CA LYS A 341 3.65 -32.59 5.47
C LYS A 341 4.37 -33.27 4.30
N VAL A 342 4.25 -32.69 3.10
CA VAL A 342 4.83 -33.23 1.86
C VAL A 342 6.30 -32.84 1.78
N LYS A 343 7.20 -33.80 1.87
CA LYS A 343 8.66 -33.55 1.91
C LYS A 343 9.19 -33.01 0.58
N GLU A 344 8.62 -33.46 -0.53
CA GLU A 344 9.01 -33.07 -1.89
C GLU A 344 8.83 -31.59 -2.13
N ALA A 345 7.85 -30.94 -1.48
CA ALA A 345 7.65 -29.51 -1.56
C ALA A 345 8.87 -28.71 -1.06
N ARG A 346 9.66 -29.27 -0.12
CA ARG A 346 10.87 -28.63 0.41
C ARG A 346 11.91 -28.38 -0.67
N GLN A 347 12.12 -29.33 -1.56
CA GLN A 347 13.12 -29.23 -2.61
C GLN A 347 12.84 -28.06 -3.55
N PHE A 348 11.57 -27.86 -3.94
CA PHE A 348 11.16 -26.70 -4.73
C PHE A 348 11.37 -25.38 -3.98
N ILE A 349 11.07 -25.34 -2.68
CA ILE A 349 11.30 -24.16 -1.84
C ILE A 349 12.79 -23.79 -1.82
N GLU A 350 13.67 -24.78 -1.71
CA GLU A 350 15.13 -24.59 -1.70
C GLU A 350 15.62 -24.01 -3.04
N TRP A 351 15.21 -24.57 -4.18
CA TRP A 351 15.55 -24.04 -5.50
C TRP A 351 15.04 -22.61 -5.73
N ILE A 352 13.80 -22.33 -5.32
CA ILE A 352 13.27 -20.96 -5.39
C ILE A 352 14.10 -20.01 -4.51
N GLN A 353 14.53 -20.46 -3.32
CA GLN A 353 15.41 -19.65 -2.46
C GLN A 353 16.77 -19.38 -3.10
N GLU A 354 17.32 -20.34 -3.84
CA GLU A 354 18.56 -20.13 -4.59
C GLU A 354 18.38 -19.05 -5.65
N LEU A 355 17.30 -19.08 -6.43
CA LEU A 355 17.00 -18.01 -7.39
C LEU A 355 16.88 -16.64 -6.72
N TYR A 356 16.22 -16.54 -5.55
CA TYR A 356 16.15 -15.28 -4.79
C TYR A 356 17.52 -14.83 -4.24
N LYS A 357 18.39 -15.76 -3.86
CA LYS A 357 19.76 -15.41 -3.45
C LYS A 357 20.55 -14.78 -4.59
N LEU A 358 20.44 -15.34 -5.81
CA LEU A 358 21.06 -14.78 -7.02
C LEU A 358 20.52 -13.37 -7.31
N GLU A 359 19.22 -13.15 -7.29
CA GLU A 359 18.61 -11.82 -7.47
C GLU A 359 19.09 -10.80 -6.43
N LYS A 360 19.26 -11.23 -5.18
CA LYS A 360 19.80 -10.39 -4.10
C LYS A 360 21.28 -10.06 -4.33
N LEU A 361 22.05 -11.02 -4.85
CA LEU A 361 23.45 -10.83 -5.21
C LEU A 361 23.57 -9.81 -6.35
N TYR A 362 22.78 -9.91 -7.41
CA TYR A 362 22.77 -8.98 -8.53
C TYR A 362 22.53 -7.53 -8.08
N LYS A 363 21.56 -7.33 -7.17
CA LYS A 363 21.33 -6.01 -6.55
C LYS A 363 22.51 -5.52 -5.73
N LYS A 364 23.16 -6.41 -4.96
CA LYS A 364 24.32 -6.05 -4.14
C LYS A 364 25.52 -5.63 -4.99
N LEU A 365 25.66 -6.26 -6.16
CA LEU A 365 26.72 -5.97 -7.12
C LEU A 365 26.39 -4.79 -8.03
N ASN A 366 25.19 -4.19 -7.92
CA ASN A 366 24.70 -3.09 -8.77
C ASN A 366 24.83 -3.40 -10.27
N LEU A 367 24.49 -4.63 -10.68
CA LEU A 367 24.56 -5.04 -12.07
C LEU A 367 23.54 -4.27 -12.94
N THR A 368 23.92 -4.01 -14.20
CA THR A 368 22.99 -3.41 -15.18
C THR A 368 21.89 -4.41 -15.59
N PRO A 369 20.78 -3.95 -16.17
CA PRO A 369 19.75 -4.85 -16.65
C PRO A 369 20.26 -5.90 -17.66
N GLU A 370 21.19 -5.55 -18.54
CA GLU A 370 21.82 -6.46 -19.51
C GLU A 370 22.61 -7.54 -18.80
N GLN A 371 23.43 -7.16 -17.82
CA GLN A 371 24.22 -8.09 -17.02
C GLN A 371 23.31 -9.01 -16.18
N ILE A 372 22.21 -8.48 -15.63
CA ILE A 372 21.22 -9.30 -14.91
C ILE A 372 20.58 -10.31 -15.86
N LYS A 373 20.16 -9.90 -17.05
CA LYS A 373 19.60 -10.79 -18.07
C LYS A 373 20.58 -11.92 -18.40
N GLU A 374 21.86 -11.59 -18.64
CA GLU A 374 22.92 -12.56 -18.92
C GLU A 374 23.07 -13.57 -17.75
N ARG A 375 23.13 -13.08 -16.51
CA ARG A 375 23.26 -13.92 -15.32
C ARG A 375 22.07 -14.83 -15.10
N ARG A 376 20.84 -14.36 -15.36
CA ARG A 376 19.62 -15.16 -15.28
C ARG A 376 19.58 -16.30 -16.32
N ASN A 377 20.39 -16.22 -17.38
CA ASN A 377 20.45 -17.19 -18.46
C ASN A 377 21.77 -17.95 -18.50
N ASN A 378 22.65 -17.79 -17.52
CA ASN A 378 23.89 -18.55 -17.43
C ASN A 378 23.65 -20.01 -17.03
N ALA A 379 24.71 -20.81 -17.05
CA ALA A 379 24.65 -22.24 -16.73
C ALA A 379 24.13 -22.51 -15.32
N GLU A 380 24.58 -21.74 -14.31
CA GLU A 380 24.21 -21.89 -12.90
C GLU A 380 22.67 -21.75 -12.70
N THR A 381 22.13 -20.62 -13.17
CA THR A 381 20.68 -20.35 -13.06
C THR A 381 19.85 -21.36 -13.88
N SER A 382 20.32 -21.69 -15.09
CA SER A 382 19.64 -22.64 -15.98
C SER A 382 19.63 -24.06 -15.40
N GLU A 383 20.66 -24.49 -14.70
CA GLU A 383 20.72 -25.78 -14.03
C GLU A 383 19.67 -25.89 -12.90
N ILE A 384 19.51 -24.82 -12.08
CA ILE A 384 18.49 -24.79 -11.02
C ILE A 384 17.09 -24.92 -11.63
N ILE A 385 16.82 -24.16 -12.68
CA ILE A 385 15.51 -24.15 -13.35
C ILE A 385 15.22 -25.49 -14.01
N GLN A 386 16.24 -26.13 -14.63
CA GLN A 386 16.09 -27.43 -15.24
C GLN A 386 15.80 -28.51 -14.20
N LYS A 387 16.47 -28.50 -13.04
CA LYS A 387 16.16 -29.38 -11.91
C LYS A 387 14.71 -29.21 -11.45
N MET A 388 14.24 -27.98 -11.31
CA MET A 388 12.85 -27.67 -10.96
C MET A 388 11.87 -28.26 -12.01
N LYS A 389 12.17 -28.06 -13.29
CA LYS A 389 11.30 -28.53 -14.38
C LYS A 389 11.23 -30.05 -14.43
N ASN A 390 12.37 -30.72 -14.39
CA ASN A 390 12.44 -32.16 -14.41
C ASN A 390 11.66 -32.80 -13.23
N GLU A 391 11.80 -32.22 -12.03
CA GLU A 391 11.10 -32.73 -10.86
C GLU A 391 9.59 -32.41 -10.91
N LEU A 392 9.20 -31.26 -11.46
CA LEU A 392 7.82 -30.92 -11.71
C LEU A 392 7.17 -31.91 -12.68
N ASP A 393 7.84 -32.22 -13.81
CA ASP A 393 7.33 -33.15 -14.81
C ASP A 393 7.26 -34.57 -14.28
N ARG A 394 8.17 -34.97 -13.36
CA ARG A 394 8.13 -36.27 -12.68
C ARG A 394 6.95 -36.36 -11.72
N LEU A 395 6.64 -35.30 -10.96
CA LEU A 395 5.65 -35.32 -9.89
C LEU A 395 4.24 -34.95 -10.34
N TRP A 396 4.09 -34.23 -11.46
CA TRP A 396 2.79 -33.82 -11.99
C TRP A 396 2.34 -34.71 -13.14
N PRO A 397 1.53 -35.75 -12.85
CA PRO A 397 1.09 -36.68 -13.89
C PRO A 397 0.10 -35.99 -14.85
N GLN A 398 0.16 -36.41 -16.13
CA GLN A 398 -0.80 -35.95 -17.14
C GLN A 398 -2.19 -36.56 -16.95
N ASP A 399 -2.27 -37.71 -16.28
CA ASP A 399 -3.52 -38.39 -15.97
C ASP A 399 -4.23 -37.73 -14.78
N LYS A 400 -5.46 -37.28 -15.01
CA LYS A 400 -6.30 -36.64 -13.98
C LYS A 400 -6.58 -37.55 -12.78
N GLN A 401 -6.69 -38.88 -12.99
CA GLN A 401 -6.93 -39.84 -11.92
C GLN A 401 -5.71 -39.88 -10.98
N LYS A 402 -4.50 -39.96 -11.53
CA LYS A 402 -3.26 -39.91 -10.76
C LYS A 402 -3.05 -38.54 -10.07
N GLN A 403 -3.53 -37.45 -10.66
CA GLN A 403 -3.53 -36.15 -9.99
C GLN A 403 -4.37 -36.13 -8.71
N SER A 404 -5.47 -36.91 -8.67
CA SER A 404 -6.34 -37.01 -7.49
C SER A 404 -5.74 -37.85 -6.36
N GLU A 405 -4.71 -38.65 -6.64
CA GLU A 405 -3.97 -39.46 -5.64
C GLU A 405 -2.93 -38.61 -4.87
N LEU A 406 -2.55 -37.44 -5.40
CA LEU A 406 -1.62 -36.55 -4.72
C LEU A 406 -2.26 -35.94 -3.46
N ASP A 407 -1.40 -35.55 -2.51
CA ASP A 407 -1.87 -34.71 -1.40
C ASP A 407 -2.59 -33.45 -1.96
N PRO A 408 -3.83 -33.13 -1.53
CA PRO A 408 -4.62 -32.08 -2.15
C PRO A 408 -3.94 -30.68 -2.11
N VAL A 409 -3.17 -30.39 -1.05
CA VAL A 409 -2.48 -29.11 -0.91
C VAL A 409 -1.28 -29.06 -1.84
N PHE A 410 -0.57 -30.17 -1.98
CA PHE A 410 0.58 -30.25 -2.88
C PHE A 410 0.13 -30.27 -4.35
N ALA A 411 -0.95 -30.97 -4.67
CA ALA A 411 -1.54 -30.95 -6.01
C ALA A 411 -1.91 -29.53 -6.47
N ILE A 412 -2.46 -28.69 -5.57
CA ILE A 412 -2.72 -27.25 -5.85
C ILE A 412 -1.42 -26.52 -6.18
N ALA A 413 -0.36 -26.74 -5.42
CA ALA A 413 0.92 -26.08 -5.64
C ALA A 413 1.57 -26.50 -6.95
N LEU A 414 1.61 -27.83 -7.24
CA LEU A 414 2.17 -28.37 -8.48
C LEU A 414 1.38 -27.91 -9.71
N ARG A 415 0.03 -27.97 -9.65
CA ARG A 415 -0.83 -27.50 -10.73
C ARG A 415 -0.58 -26.03 -11.04
N TYR A 416 -0.48 -25.19 -10.00
CA TYR A 416 -0.18 -23.78 -10.18
C TYR A 416 1.20 -23.60 -10.83
N LEU A 417 2.23 -24.26 -10.35
CA LEU A 417 3.57 -24.20 -10.91
C LEU A 417 3.61 -24.70 -12.36
N TYR A 418 2.92 -25.82 -12.65
CA TYR A 418 2.86 -26.40 -13.99
C TYR A 418 2.16 -25.49 -14.99
N ASN A 419 0.95 -25.00 -14.65
CA ASN A 419 0.16 -24.16 -15.55
C ASN A 419 0.79 -22.79 -15.80
N GLN A 420 1.58 -22.29 -14.87
CA GLN A 420 2.16 -20.96 -14.93
C GLN A 420 3.65 -20.96 -15.33
N TRP A 421 4.22 -22.14 -15.63
CA TRP A 421 5.66 -22.30 -15.81
C TRP A 421 6.28 -21.29 -16.77
N ASP A 422 5.72 -21.14 -17.96
CA ASP A 422 6.27 -20.28 -18.99
C ASP A 422 6.23 -18.79 -18.55
N GLY A 423 5.11 -18.33 -18.05
CA GLY A 423 4.96 -16.97 -17.53
C GLY A 423 5.85 -16.69 -16.31
N LEU A 424 6.07 -17.70 -15.44
CA LEU A 424 7.00 -17.58 -14.31
C LEU A 424 8.45 -17.42 -14.77
N MET A 425 8.83 -18.01 -15.89
CA MET A 425 10.21 -17.97 -16.40
C MET A 425 10.48 -16.71 -17.26
N LYS A 426 9.46 -15.97 -17.68
CA LYS A 426 9.60 -14.73 -18.48
C LYS A 426 10.42 -13.64 -17.77
N TYR A 427 10.54 -13.65 -16.42
CA TYR A 427 11.38 -12.68 -15.73
C TYR A 427 12.85 -12.71 -16.19
N ARG A 428 13.28 -13.78 -16.83
CA ARG A 428 14.62 -13.96 -17.37
C ARG A 428 14.85 -13.17 -18.67
N ASN A 429 13.78 -12.80 -19.37
CA ASN A 429 13.84 -12.16 -20.67
C ASN A 429 14.43 -10.75 -20.61
N ASP A 430 14.31 -10.11 -19.45
CA ASP A 430 14.81 -8.76 -19.22
C ASP A 430 15.28 -8.57 -17.78
N GLY A 431 16.41 -7.85 -17.57
CA GLY A 431 16.95 -7.60 -16.25
C GLY A 431 16.15 -6.57 -15.42
N GLU A 432 15.30 -5.76 -16.06
CA GLU A 432 14.38 -4.85 -15.38
C GLU A 432 13.17 -5.57 -14.76
N TYR A 433 12.82 -6.76 -15.25
CA TYR A 433 11.70 -7.54 -14.72
C TYR A 433 11.97 -7.98 -13.30
N SER A 434 10.91 -8.12 -12.52
CA SER A 434 11.02 -8.66 -11.16
C SER A 434 10.75 -10.17 -11.16
N ILE A 435 11.40 -10.92 -10.29
CA ILE A 435 11.12 -12.35 -10.07
C ILE A 435 9.77 -12.54 -9.36
N ASP A 436 9.27 -11.51 -8.69
CA ASP A 436 8.01 -11.52 -7.93
C ASP A 436 7.22 -10.21 -8.04
N ASN A 437 5.95 -10.27 -7.68
CA ASN A 437 5.02 -9.14 -7.68
C ASN A 437 4.92 -8.45 -6.29
N ASN A 438 5.84 -8.71 -5.38
CA ASN A 438 5.79 -8.20 -4.00
C ASN A 438 5.67 -6.68 -3.91
N ILE A 439 6.07 -5.93 -4.94
CA ILE A 439 5.95 -4.47 -4.95
C ILE A 439 4.49 -4.04 -5.06
N ALA A 440 3.68 -4.66 -5.92
CA ALA A 440 2.25 -4.38 -6.01
C ALA A 440 1.52 -4.87 -4.76
N GLU A 441 1.84 -6.08 -4.28
CA GLU A 441 1.27 -6.65 -3.06
C GLU A 441 1.48 -5.75 -1.83
N ARG A 442 2.67 -5.16 -1.66
CA ARG A 442 2.93 -4.21 -0.58
C ARG A 442 2.16 -2.91 -0.75
N ASN A 443 2.01 -2.44 -1.97
CA ASN A 443 1.31 -1.19 -2.24
C ASN A 443 -0.21 -1.35 -2.20
N ILE A 444 -0.80 -2.53 -2.43
CA ILE A 444 -2.25 -2.75 -2.26
C ILE A 444 -2.67 -2.90 -0.78
N ARG A 445 -1.75 -3.25 0.13
CA ARG A 445 -2.05 -3.44 1.56
C ARG A 445 -2.76 -2.28 2.24
N PRO A 446 -2.42 -0.99 2.00
CA PRO A 446 -3.17 0.13 2.59
C PRO A 446 -4.67 0.07 2.28
N ALA A 447 -5.06 -0.28 1.07
CA ALA A 447 -6.46 -0.47 0.71
C ALA A 447 -7.10 -1.65 1.45
N THR A 448 -6.36 -2.76 1.67
CA THR A 448 -6.86 -3.88 2.48
C THR A 448 -7.02 -3.51 3.95
N VAL A 449 -6.13 -2.68 4.51
CA VAL A 449 -6.25 -2.13 5.87
C VAL A 449 -7.45 -1.20 5.96
N GLU A 450 -7.64 -0.31 4.97
CA GLU A 450 -8.81 0.57 4.92
C GLU A 450 -10.11 -0.23 4.90
N ARG A 451 -10.21 -1.28 4.10
CA ARG A 451 -11.36 -2.20 4.08
C ARG A 451 -11.67 -2.79 5.45
N LYS A 452 -10.63 -3.20 6.20
CA LYS A 452 -10.79 -3.77 7.56
C LYS A 452 -11.26 -2.70 8.57
N ASN A 453 -10.78 -1.48 8.42
CA ASN A 453 -11.07 -0.36 9.32
C ASN A 453 -12.42 0.29 9.04
N SER A 454 -12.83 0.39 7.77
CA SER A 454 -14.01 1.15 7.34
C SER A 454 -15.18 0.28 6.92
N LEU A 455 -14.99 -1.03 6.77
CA LEU A 455 -15.99 -2.03 6.40
C LEU A 455 -16.58 -1.87 4.99
N SER A 456 -16.91 -0.63 4.56
CA SER A 456 -17.49 -0.34 3.25
C SER A 456 -17.25 1.10 2.84
N PHE A 457 -17.33 1.35 1.53
CA PHE A 457 -17.46 2.68 0.94
C PHE A 457 -18.94 3.07 0.93
N ALA A 458 -19.23 4.35 1.21
CA ALA A 458 -20.58 4.86 1.24
C ALA A 458 -21.12 5.19 -0.17
N SER A 459 -20.22 5.58 -1.08
CA SER A 459 -20.53 6.01 -2.46
C SER A 459 -19.35 5.72 -3.38
N GLU A 460 -19.56 5.87 -4.68
CA GLU A 460 -18.50 5.81 -5.71
C GLU A 460 -17.50 6.94 -5.53
N ASP A 461 -17.97 8.18 -5.30
CA ASP A 461 -17.12 9.31 -4.98
C ASP A 461 -16.18 9.02 -3.80
N GLY A 462 -16.66 8.25 -2.81
CA GLY A 462 -15.86 7.79 -1.68
C GLY A 462 -14.74 6.84 -2.08
N ILE A 463 -14.97 5.97 -3.09
CA ILE A 463 -13.91 5.10 -3.63
C ILE A 463 -12.93 5.93 -4.45
N GLU A 464 -13.41 6.85 -5.31
CA GLU A 464 -12.56 7.75 -6.11
C GLU A 464 -11.65 8.59 -5.23
N CYS A 465 -12.22 9.19 -4.20
CA CYS A 465 -11.47 9.95 -3.20
C CYS A 465 -10.39 9.08 -2.52
N SER A 466 -10.75 7.87 -2.09
CA SER A 466 -9.82 6.92 -1.48
C SER A 466 -8.71 6.52 -2.45
N ALA A 467 -9.03 6.23 -3.72
CA ALA A 467 -8.06 5.89 -4.75
C ALA A 467 -7.09 7.05 -5.02
N ALA A 468 -7.58 8.31 -5.08
CA ALA A 468 -6.76 9.49 -5.26
C ALA A 468 -5.76 9.65 -4.11
N TYR A 469 -6.23 9.59 -2.86
CA TYR A 469 -5.34 9.71 -1.70
C TYR A 469 -4.32 8.56 -1.63
N HIS A 470 -4.74 7.32 -1.86
CA HIS A 470 -3.80 6.19 -1.85
C HIS A 470 -2.76 6.33 -2.96
N THR A 471 -3.16 6.76 -4.16
CA THR A 471 -2.24 7.04 -5.27
C THR A 471 -1.16 8.02 -4.83
N ILE A 472 -1.55 9.17 -4.28
CA ILE A 472 -0.61 10.22 -3.85
C ILE A 472 0.25 9.74 -2.67
N VAL A 473 -0.36 9.18 -1.64
CA VAL A 473 0.36 8.74 -0.42
C VAL A 473 1.39 7.66 -0.73
N GLN A 474 1.03 6.65 -1.54
CA GLN A 474 1.95 5.57 -1.86
C GLN A 474 3.03 6.01 -2.85
N THR A 475 2.71 6.90 -3.80
CA THR A 475 3.72 7.52 -4.69
C THR A 475 4.73 8.34 -3.88
N CYS A 476 4.27 9.18 -2.94
CA CYS A 476 5.17 9.90 -2.02
C CYS A 476 6.09 8.94 -1.26
N ARG A 477 5.56 7.85 -0.71
CA ARG A 477 6.34 6.84 0.03
C ARG A 477 7.38 6.17 -0.86
N MET A 478 7.00 5.80 -2.08
CA MET A 478 7.89 5.16 -3.02
C MET A 478 9.02 6.09 -3.48
N MET A 479 8.74 7.38 -3.60
CA MET A 479 9.71 8.43 -3.90
C MET A 479 10.48 8.92 -2.66
N ARG A 480 10.14 8.43 -1.46
CA ARG A 480 10.70 8.87 -0.17
C ARG A 480 10.41 10.35 0.15
N VAL A 481 9.30 10.86 -0.36
CA VAL A 481 8.78 12.20 -0.10
C VAL A 481 7.97 12.17 1.20
N ARG A 482 8.11 13.20 2.04
CA ARG A 482 7.33 13.33 3.29
C ARG A 482 5.87 13.62 2.96
N VAL A 483 4.98 12.66 3.19
CA VAL A 483 3.57 12.71 2.76
C VAL A 483 2.85 13.95 3.27
N LEU A 484 2.90 14.22 4.59
CA LEU A 484 2.20 15.36 5.19
C LEU A 484 2.69 16.69 4.57
N LYS A 485 4.00 16.86 4.47
CA LYS A 485 4.58 18.08 3.88
C LYS A 485 4.19 18.24 2.41
N TYR A 486 4.20 17.15 1.66
CA TYR A 486 3.75 17.19 0.28
C TYR A 486 2.28 17.63 0.17
N LEU A 487 1.40 17.07 0.98
CA LEU A 487 -0.01 17.46 0.98
C LEU A 487 -0.18 18.94 1.34
N GLN A 488 0.54 19.43 2.35
CA GLN A 488 0.53 20.85 2.73
C GLN A 488 0.98 21.73 1.57
N SER A 489 2.14 21.43 0.97
CA SER A 489 2.65 22.19 -0.18
C SER A 489 1.70 22.14 -1.39
N PHE A 490 1.12 20.95 -1.69
CA PHE A 490 0.17 20.80 -2.78
C PHE A 490 -1.06 21.72 -2.60
N PHE A 491 -1.73 21.64 -1.44
CA PHE A 491 -2.92 22.43 -1.21
C PHE A 491 -2.64 23.93 -1.18
N LYS A 492 -1.48 24.35 -0.63
CA LYS A 492 -1.03 25.74 -0.69
C LYS A 492 -0.85 26.20 -2.14
N THR A 493 -0.06 25.47 -2.92
CA THR A 493 0.23 25.79 -4.33
C THR A 493 -1.03 25.79 -5.19
N PHE A 494 -1.93 24.83 -4.96
CA PHE A 494 -3.22 24.75 -5.65
C PHE A 494 -4.11 25.95 -5.32
N LYS A 495 -4.16 26.36 -4.05
CA LYS A 495 -4.89 27.53 -3.59
C LYS A 495 -4.33 28.82 -4.20
N ASP A 496 -3.00 28.94 -4.28
CA ASP A 496 -2.33 30.09 -4.89
C ASP A 496 -2.55 30.20 -6.41
N GLY A 497 -3.44 29.34 -6.96
CA GLY A 497 -3.89 29.37 -8.35
C GLY A 497 -3.04 28.57 -9.32
N CYS A 498 -1.99 27.91 -8.89
CA CYS A 498 -1.20 27.05 -9.78
C CYS A 498 -2.03 25.86 -10.30
N ARG A 499 -1.95 25.62 -11.60
CA ARG A 499 -2.62 24.50 -12.31
C ARG A 499 -1.66 23.69 -13.18
N ASP A 500 -0.36 23.86 -12.96
CA ASP A 500 0.67 23.06 -13.61
C ASP A 500 0.83 21.71 -12.88
N PHE A 501 -0.14 20.83 -13.08
CA PHE A 501 -0.22 19.57 -12.38
C PHE A 501 0.98 18.65 -12.62
N MET A 502 1.63 18.77 -13.77
CA MET A 502 2.83 17.99 -14.08
C MET A 502 4.02 18.36 -13.17
N ASN A 503 4.14 19.62 -12.80
CA ASN A 503 5.17 20.11 -11.87
C ASN A 503 4.75 20.05 -10.40
N MET A 504 3.46 19.82 -10.12
CA MET A 504 2.94 19.60 -8.78
C MET A 504 3.02 18.12 -8.33
N LEU A 505 3.49 17.20 -9.16
CA LEU A 505 3.61 15.77 -8.81
C LEU A 505 4.58 15.54 -7.65
N PRO A 506 4.37 14.46 -6.85
CA PRO A 506 5.35 14.03 -5.85
C PRO A 506 6.76 13.92 -6.41
N GLY A 507 7.74 14.49 -5.71
CA GLY A 507 9.13 14.53 -6.14
C GLY A 507 9.50 15.65 -7.10
N LYS A 508 8.53 16.42 -7.62
CA LYS A 508 8.76 17.63 -8.40
C LYS A 508 8.40 18.91 -7.63
N LEU A 509 7.25 18.90 -6.93
CA LEU A 509 6.84 20.02 -6.11
C LEU A 509 7.85 20.27 -5.01
N ALA A 510 8.28 21.53 -4.86
CA ALA A 510 9.12 21.95 -3.74
C ALA A 510 8.38 21.72 -2.41
N ILE A 511 9.11 21.21 -1.42
CA ILE A 511 8.59 20.91 -0.08
C ILE A 511 9.46 21.65 0.93
N ASP A 512 8.84 22.57 1.64
CA ASP A 512 9.48 23.33 2.72
C ASP A 512 9.71 22.50 4.00
#